data_f3ba080d7d46ecad38b41200f0febf15
#
_entry.id   f3ba080d7d46ecad38b41200f0febf15
#
_cell.length_a   1.000
_cell.length_b   1.000
_cell.length_c   1.000
_cell.angle_alpha   90.00
_cell.angle_beta   90.00
_cell.angle_gamma   90.00
#
_symmetry.space_group_name_H-M   'P 1'
#
loop_
_entity.id
_entity.type
_entity.pdbx_description
1 polymer ?
#
loop_
_entity_poly.entity_id
_entity_poly.type
_entity_poly.pdbx_seq_one_letter_code
_entity_poly.pdbx_strand_id
1 'polypeptide(L)'
;MNQNKLNLTQALVVEGKYDAARLANLVDATILTTDGFAIFKDKTMQALFKRIAAAQGMILLTDSDAAGFKIRHYITGLVGAQNVLQAYIPAVPGKEPRKPEPGKEGLLGVEGVDDALILQGLHTALAAAPLQAQQQNTDPITYTDLYEWGLSGSANASERRRTFLRILGLPPRLSKKEIIQVLNTLY
;
A
#
# COMPACT_ATOMS: atom_id res chain seq x y z
N MET A 1 -0.92 -8.65 23.44
CA MET A 1 -2.23 -7.99 23.30
C MET A 1 -2.52 -7.89 21.83
N ASN A 2 -3.50 -8.66 21.31
CA ASN A 2 -3.96 -8.51 19.93
C ASN A 2 -4.70 -7.17 19.85
N GLN A 3 -4.01 -6.12 19.41
CA GLN A 3 -4.71 -4.89 19.01
C GLN A 3 -5.59 -5.26 17.81
N ASN A 4 -6.89 -5.00 17.93
CA ASN A 4 -7.85 -5.28 16.88
C ASN A 4 -7.51 -4.34 15.70
N LYS A 5 -6.83 -4.85 14.67
CA LYS A 5 -6.44 -4.05 13.50
C LYS A 5 -7.67 -3.55 12.77
N LEU A 6 -7.59 -2.34 12.23
CA LEU A 6 -8.63 -1.82 11.35
C LEU A 6 -8.64 -2.64 10.04
N ASN A 7 -9.75 -3.31 9.77
CA ASN A 7 -9.92 -4.07 8.55
C ASN A 7 -10.30 -3.11 7.40
N LEU A 8 -9.51 -3.12 6.32
CA LEU A 8 -9.74 -2.33 5.13
C LEU A 8 -9.96 -3.26 3.94
N THR A 9 -11.01 -3.02 3.21
CA THR A 9 -11.33 -3.75 1.97
C THR A 9 -10.59 -3.18 0.77
N GLN A 10 -10.33 -1.88 0.80
CA GLN A 10 -9.54 -1.19 -0.21
C GLN A 10 -8.04 -1.44 0.02
N ALA A 11 -7.26 -1.38 -1.07
CA ALA A 11 -5.81 -1.39 -0.95
C ALA A 11 -5.33 -0.05 -0.35
N LEU A 12 -4.46 -0.13 0.65
CA LEU A 12 -3.82 1.04 1.24
C LEU A 12 -2.51 1.36 0.50
N VAL A 13 -2.41 2.54 -0.06
CA VAL A 13 -1.22 3.00 -0.80
C VAL A 13 -0.49 4.05 0.01
N VAL A 14 0.81 3.82 0.21
CA VAL A 14 1.72 4.69 0.97
C VAL A 14 3.00 4.96 0.17
N GLU A 15 3.83 5.91 0.63
CA GLU A 15 5.01 6.32 -0.11
C GLU A 15 6.15 5.30 -0.04
N GLY A 16 6.44 4.77 1.14
CA GLY A 16 7.63 3.98 1.37
C GLY A 16 7.44 2.75 2.24
N LYS A 17 8.50 1.96 2.31
CA LYS A 17 8.54 0.69 3.06
C LYS A 17 8.38 0.88 4.57
N TYR A 18 8.81 2.01 5.12
CA TYR A 18 8.69 2.28 6.56
C TYR A 18 7.24 2.60 6.94
N ASP A 19 6.54 3.37 6.10
CA ASP A 19 5.10 3.60 6.25
C ASP A 19 4.34 2.28 6.19
N ALA A 20 4.64 1.46 5.18
CA ALA A 20 4.01 0.15 5.00
C ALA A 20 4.26 -0.78 6.21
N ALA A 21 5.48 -0.81 6.74
CA ALA A 21 5.83 -1.62 7.90
C ALA A 21 5.05 -1.17 9.15
N ARG A 22 4.95 0.14 9.37
CA ARG A 22 4.19 0.71 10.48
C ARG A 22 2.71 0.39 10.36
N LEU A 23 2.11 0.67 9.21
CA LEU A 23 0.68 0.46 8.97
C LEU A 23 0.28 -1.00 9.03
N ALA A 24 1.17 -1.92 8.69
CA ALA A 24 0.92 -3.35 8.86
C ALA A 24 0.64 -3.78 10.32
N ASN A 25 0.98 -2.94 11.30
CA ASN A 25 0.61 -3.18 12.70
C ASN A 25 -0.77 -2.60 13.06
N LEU A 26 -1.25 -1.60 12.33
CA LEU A 26 -2.49 -0.88 12.60
C LEU A 26 -3.67 -1.39 11.79
N VAL A 27 -3.43 -1.86 10.57
CA VAL A 27 -4.49 -2.28 9.64
C VAL A 27 -4.28 -3.70 9.14
N ASP A 28 -5.39 -4.34 8.78
CA ASP A 28 -5.42 -5.57 7.98
C ASP A 28 -5.92 -5.20 6.58
N ALA A 29 -4.99 -5.14 5.62
CA ALA A 29 -5.22 -4.65 4.28
C ALA A 29 -4.12 -5.08 3.30
N THR A 30 -4.40 -5.01 2.00
CA THR A 30 -3.38 -4.97 0.95
C THR A 30 -2.64 -3.64 1.02
N ILE A 31 -1.37 -3.63 1.43
CA ILE A 31 -0.56 -2.40 1.50
C ILE A 31 0.42 -2.39 0.34
N LEU A 32 0.37 -1.33 -0.47
CA LEU A 32 1.25 -1.11 -1.62
C LEU A 32 2.08 0.17 -1.43
N THR A 33 3.31 0.16 -1.93
CA THR A 33 4.20 1.32 -1.88
C THR A 33 4.40 1.93 -3.27
N THR A 34 4.56 3.24 -3.32
CA THR A 34 4.91 3.96 -4.56
C THR A 34 6.41 3.97 -4.79
N ASP A 35 7.23 3.76 -3.75
CA ASP A 35 8.66 4.08 -3.71
C ASP A 35 8.91 5.55 -4.07
N GLY A 36 8.15 6.43 -3.45
CA GLY A 36 8.20 7.85 -3.74
C GLY A 36 7.92 8.14 -5.23
N PHE A 37 8.77 8.91 -5.88
CA PHE A 37 8.60 9.28 -7.29
C PHE A 37 8.90 8.18 -8.31
N ALA A 38 9.28 6.96 -7.90
CA ALA A 38 9.48 5.85 -8.84
C ALA A 38 8.19 5.49 -9.58
N ILE A 39 7.02 5.67 -8.93
CA ILE A 39 5.71 5.43 -9.53
C ILE A 39 5.48 6.20 -10.85
N PHE A 40 6.07 7.38 -11.03
CA PHE A 40 5.89 8.16 -12.26
C PHE A 40 6.50 7.49 -13.51
N LYS A 41 7.46 6.59 -13.32
CA LYS A 41 8.20 5.92 -14.42
C LYS A 41 7.94 4.41 -14.48
N ASP A 42 7.52 3.79 -13.40
CA ASP A 42 7.32 2.33 -13.32
C ASP A 42 5.97 1.93 -13.94
N LYS A 43 5.99 1.63 -15.24
CA LYS A 43 4.79 1.23 -16.01
C LYS A 43 4.13 -0.03 -15.47
N THR A 44 4.93 -0.97 -14.95
CA THR A 44 4.40 -2.23 -14.39
C THR A 44 3.65 -1.97 -13.08
N MET A 45 4.20 -1.10 -12.21
CA MET A 45 3.51 -0.68 -11.00
C MET A 45 2.25 0.14 -11.30
N GLN A 46 2.30 1.03 -12.31
CA GLN A 46 1.12 1.77 -12.77
C GLN A 46 -0.01 0.84 -13.23
N ALA A 47 0.34 -0.21 -14.01
CA ALA A 47 -0.63 -1.21 -14.46
C ALA A 47 -1.22 -2.00 -13.28
N LEU A 48 -0.39 -2.39 -12.31
CA LEU A 48 -0.86 -3.04 -11.08
C LEU A 48 -1.84 -2.14 -10.31
N PHE A 49 -1.51 -0.86 -10.13
CA PHE A 49 -2.39 0.07 -9.41
C PHE A 49 -3.76 0.19 -10.09
N LYS A 50 -3.79 0.27 -11.42
CA LYS A 50 -5.07 0.29 -12.18
C LYS A 50 -5.90 -0.97 -11.95
N ARG A 51 -5.27 -2.16 -11.94
CA ARG A 51 -5.96 -3.44 -11.71
C ARG A 51 -6.52 -3.52 -10.29
N ILE A 52 -5.71 -3.18 -9.28
CA ILE A 52 -6.11 -3.20 -7.87
C ILE A 52 -7.23 -2.17 -7.61
N ALA A 53 -7.09 -0.96 -8.15
CA ALA A 53 -8.10 0.08 -8.00
C ALA A 53 -9.46 -0.33 -8.59
N ALA A 54 -9.45 -1.00 -9.74
CA ALA A 54 -10.67 -1.51 -10.38
C ALA A 54 -11.30 -2.67 -9.59
N ALA A 55 -10.48 -3.53 -8.94
CA ALA A 55 -10.96 -4.71 -8.22
C ALA A 55 -11.54 -4.39 -6.84
N GLN A 56 -10.86 -3.53 -6.06
CA GLN A 56 -11.24 -3.28 -4.65
C GLN A 56 -11.18 -1.80 -4.23
N GLY A 57 -10.83 -0.90 -5.14
CA GLY A 57 -10.56 0.50 -4.79
C GLY A 57 -9.24 0.69 -4.04
N MET A 58 -8.91 1.94 -3.79
CA MET A 58 -7.68 2.32 -3.08
C MET A 58 -7.94 3.39 -2.03
N ILE A 59 -7.18 3.35 -0.93
CA ILE A 59 -7.03 4.46 0.01
C ILE A 59 -5.63 5.01 -0.17
N LEU A 60 -5.48 6.29 -0.47
CA LEU A 60 -4.19 6.96 -0.54
C LEU A 60 -3.88 7.63 0.81
N LEU A 61 -2.78 7.20 1.43
CA LEU A 61 -2.25 7.80 2.67
C LEU A 61 -0.79 8.15 2.42
N THR A 62 -0.55 9.39 2.02
CA THR A 62 0.79 9.96 1.75
C THR A 62 1.12 11.01 2.78
N ASP A 63 2.38 11.41 2.86
CA ASP A 63 2.81 12.50 3.71
C ASP A 63 2.05 13.80 3.39
N SER A 64 1.94 14.68 4.38
CA SER A 64 1.25 15.98 4.25
C SER A 64 2.16 17.08 3.71
N ASP A 65 3.11 16.73 2.85
CA ASP A 65 4.03 17.65 2.19
C ASP A 65 3.77 17.73 0.66
N ALA A 66 4.45 18.65 -0.02
CA ALA A 66 4.29 18.86 -1.45
C ALA A 66 4.61 17.61 -2.28
N ALA A 67 5.54 16.74 -1.84
CA ALA A 67 5.87 15.51 -2.52
C ALA A 67 4.72 14.50 -2.43
N GLY A 68 4.17 14.31 -1.23
CA GLY A 68 3.02 13.44 -1.01
C GLY A 68 1.78 13.89 -1.78
N PHE A 69 1.48 15.19 -1.81
CA PHE A 69 0.38 15.72 -2.62
C PHE A 69 0.59 15.49 -4.12
N LYS A 70 1.81 15.60 -4.62
CA LYS A 70 2.13 15.33 -6.02
C LYS A 70 1.92 13.85 -6.38
N ILE A 71 2.37 12.93 -5.53
CA ILE A 71 2.16 11.49 -5.69
C ILE A 71 0.67 11.17 -5.67
N ARG A 72 -0.07 11.69 -4.71
CA ARG A 72 -1.51 11.55 -4.55
C ARG A 72 -2.27 12.00 -5.80
N HIS A 73 -2.00 13.21 -6.28
CA HIS A 73 -2.62 13.74 -7.49
C HIS A 73 -2.36 12.84 -8.71
N TYR A 74 -1.11 12.40 -8.87
CA TYR A 74 -0.73 11.52 -9.97
C TYR A 74 -1.48 10.18 -9.94
N ILE A 75 -1.51 9.51 -8.77
CA ILE A 75 -2.20 8.21 -8.63
C ILE A 75 -3.69 8.38 -8.88
N THR A 76 -4.32 9.42 -8.33
CA THR A 76 -5.75 9.69 -8.54
C THR A 76 -6.06 9.86 -10.03
N GLY A 77 -5.23 10.60 -10.78
CA GLY A 77 -5.36 10.73 -12.24
C GLY A 77 -5.10 9.41 -12.99
N LEU A 78 -4.21 8.56 -12.47
CA LEU A 78 -3.85 7.28 -13.09
C LEU A 78 -4.96 6.24 -13.00
N VAL A 79 -5.65 6.15 -11.85
CA VAL A 79 -6.63 5.08 -11.56
C VAL A 79 -8.09 5.56 -11.61
N GLY A 80 -8.31 6.86 -11.68
CA GLY A 80 -9.64 7.50 -11.63
C GLY A 80 -10.07 7.83 -10.21
N ALA A 81 -10.60 9.04 -10.00
CA ALA A 81 -10.99 9.56 -8.69
C ALA A 81 -12.08 8.71 -8.00
N GLN A 82 -12.97 8.10 -8.77
CA GLN A 82 -14.04 7.22 -8.27
C GLN A 82 -13.52 5.95 -7.58
N ASN A 83 -12.28 5.55 -7.87
CA ASN A 83 -11.64 4.36 -7.31
C ASN A 83 -10.74 4.68 -6.11
N VAL A 84 -10.72 5.93 -5.64
CA VAL A 84 -9.77 6.42 -4.64
C VAL A 84 -10.48 7.10 -3.48
N LEU A 85 -10.18 6.64 -2.27
CA LEU A 85 -10.44 7.36 -1.04
C LEU A 85 -9.18 8.12 -0.60
N GLN A 86 -9.35 9.36 -0.17
CA GLN A 86 -8.25 10.21 0.26
C GLN A 86 -8.18 10.23 1.79
N ALA A 87 -7.19 9.56 2.37
CA ALA A 87 -6.90 9.65 3.80
C ALA A 87 -5.79 10.69 4.04
N TYR A 88 -5.94 11.50 5.05
CA TYR A 88 -5.00 12.56 5.41
C TYR A 88 -4.54 12.39 6.85
N ILE A 89 -3.25 12.62 7.08
CA ILE A 89 -2.69 12.87 8.40
C ILE A 89 -2.53 14.38 8.61
N PRO A 90 -2.66 14.88 9.84
CA PRO A 90 -2.40 16.30 10.09
C PRO A 90 -0.93 16.66 9.81
N ALA A 91 -0.68 17.91 9.43
CA ALA A 91 0.66 18.44 9.27
C ALA A 91 1.27 18.70 10.67
N VAL A 92 2.01 17.74 11.18
CA VAL A 92 2.66 17.83 12.49
C VAL A 92 4.12 18.25 12.31
N PRO A 93 4.58 19.39 12.85
CA PRO A 93 5.98 19.77 12.82
C PRO A 93 6.84 18.74 13.54
N GLY A 94 7.98 18.36 12.93
CA GLY A 94 8.87 17.41 13.56
C GLY A 94 9.86 16.78 12.59
N LYS A 95 10.62 15.83 13.13
CA LYS A 95 11.60 15.02 12.40
C LYS A 95 11.46 13.57 12.85
N GLU A 96 11.37 12.66 11.92
CA GLU A 96 11.39 11.23 12.24
C GLU A 96 12.73 10.84 12.85
N PRO A 97 12.72 10.03 13.93
CA PRO A 97 13.96 9.63 14.63
C PRO A 97 15.02 9.02 13.72
N ARG A 98 14.60 8.33 12.68
CA ARG A 98 15.47 7.67 11.71
C ARG A 98 16.20 8.63 10.77
N LYS A 99 15.63 9.77 10.47
CA LYS A 99 16.21 10.73 9.53
C LYS A 99 17.28 11.59 10.23
N PRO A 100 18.45 11.85 9.62
CA PRO A 100 19.45 12.74 10.19
C PRO A 100 18.94 14.18 10.26
N GLU A 101 18.17 14.63 9.26
CA GLU A 101 17.59 15.96 9.14
C GLU A 101 16.08 15.90 8.92
N PRO A 102 15.33 16.96 9.28
CA PRO A 102 13.92 17.10 8.93
C PRO A 102 13.71 17.04 7.41
N GLY A 103 12.53 16.64 6.99
CA GLY A 103 12.08 16.84 5.62
C GLY A 103 12.08 18.33 5.22
N LYS A 104 12.00 18.63 3.93
CA LYS A 104 12.06 20.02 3.41
C LYS A 104 11.08 20.98 4.07
N GLU A 105 9.92 20.51 4.47
CA GLU A 105 8.86 21.31 5.11
C GLU A 105 8.86 21.17 6.63
N GLY A 106 9.79 20.39 7.21
CA GLY A 106 9.87 20.18 8.66
C GLY A 106 8.67 19.47 9.26
N LEU A 107 7.95 18.69 8.47
CA LEU A 107 6.78 17.94 8.90
C LEU A 107 7.11 16.45 9.10
N LEU A 108 6.41 15.81 10.05
CA LEU A 108 6.42 14.37 10.22
C LEU A 108 5.67 13.72 9.06
N GLY A 109 6.25 12.68 8.48
CA GLY A 109 5.58 11.79 7.58
C GLY A 109 4.72 10.75 8.31
N VAL A 110 4.06 9.87 7.53
CA VAL A 110 3.21 8.78 8.06
C VAL A 110 3.96 7.95 9.12
N GLU A 111 5.26 7.70 8.93
CA GLU A 111 6.06 6.93 9.90
C GLU A 111 6.27 7.64 11.25
N GLY A 112 6.10 8.96 11.33
CA GLY A 112 6.36 9.77 12.53
C GLY A 112 5.12 10.24 13.31
N VAL A 113 3.94 10.18 12.71
CA VAL A 113 2.69 10.67 13.30
C VAL A 113 2.06 9.61 14.20
N ASP A 114 1.38 10.01 15.27
CA ASP A 114 0.72 9.08 16.21
C ASP A 114 -0.30 8.16 15.53
N ASP A 115 -0.39 6.91 16.01
CA ASP A 115 -1.29 5.88 15.50
C ASP A 115 -2.76 6.34 15.51
N ALA A 116 -3.17 7.05 16.56
CA ALA A 116 -4.53 7.59 16.69
C ALA A 116 -4.89 8.56 15.55
N LEU A 117 -3.96 9.42 15.15
CA LEU A 117 -4.16 10.37 14.06
C LEU A 117 -4.20 9.68 12.69
N ILE A 118 -3.40 8.64 12.51
CA ILE A 118 -3.44 7.80 11.31
C ILE A 118 -4.81 7.10 11.20
N LEU A 119 -5.24 6.43 12.26
CA LEU A 119 -6.53 5.74 12.31
C LEU A 119 -7.69 6.71 12.11
N GLN A 120 -7.64 7.90 12.69
CA GLN A 120 -8.63 8.95 12.48
C GLN A 120 -8.73 9.35 11.00
N GLY A 121 -7.58 9.56 10.33
CA GLY A 121 -7.55 9.87 8.90
C GLY A 121 -8.15 8.77 8.03
N LEU A 122 -7.87 7.50 8.36
CA LEU A 122 -8.44 6.35 7.68
C LEU A 122 -9.96 6.24 7.92
N HIS A 123 -10.43 6.38 9.16
CA HIS A 123 -11.86 6.38 9.46
C HIS A 123 -12.61 7.51 8.74
N THR A 124 -12.03 8.70 8.68
CA THR A 124 -12.63 9.83 7.95
C THR A 124 -12.76 9.52 6.46
N ALA A 125 -11.73 8.92 5.85
CA ALA A 125 -11.77 8.51 4.44
C ALA A 125 -12.83 7.42 4.19
N LEU A 126 -12.93 6.44 5.07
CA LEU A 126 -13.92 5.36 4.96
C LEU A 126 -15.36 5.87 5.13
N ALA A 127 -15.59 6.83 6.03
CA ALA A 127 -16.91 7.42 6.22
C ALA A 127 -17.41 8.19 4.98
N ALA A 128 -16.49 8.66 4.14
CA ALA A 128 -16.81 9.33 2.87
C ALA A 128 -17.02 8.34 1.69
N ALA A 129 -16.80 7.04 1.91
CA ALA A 129 -16.88 6.03 0.86
C ALA A 129 -18.34 5.69 0.52
N PRO A 130 -18.73 5.57 -0.77
CA PRO A 130 -19.95 4.89 -1.13
C PRO A 130 -19.85 3.39 -0.76
N LEU A 131 -20.93 2.81 -0.25
CA LEU A 131 -20.99 1.39 0.13
C LEU A 131 -20.74 0.51 -1.11
N GLN A 132 -19.60 -0.16 -1.15
CA GLN A 132 -19.29 -1.17 -2.18
C GLN A 132 -19.38 -2.57 -1.57
N ALA A 133 -20.06 -3.49 -2.26
CA ALA A 133 -20.12 -4.90 -1.86
C ALA A 133 -18.76 -5.59 -2.13
N GLN A 134 -18.27 -6.33 -1.12
CA GLN A 134 -17.02 -7.08 -1.19
C GLN A 134 -17.23 -8.46 -1.78
N GLN A 135 -16.36 -8.88 -2.69
CA GLN A 135 -16.15 -10.30 -2.99
C GLN A 135 -15.01 -10.82 -2.10
N GLN A 136 -15.31 -11.76 -1.21
CA GLN A 136 -14.29 -12.46 -0.43
C GLN A 136 -13.82 -13.69 -1.21
N ASN A 137 -12.50 -13.83 -1.36
CA ASN A 137 -11.91 -15.06 -1.87
C ASN A 137 -12.09 -16.17 -0.82
N THR A 138 -12.73 -17.28 -1.21
CA THR A 138 -13.07 -18.40 -0.32
C THR A 138 -11.89 -19.32 -0.04
N ASP A 139 -10.82 -19.28 -0.84
CA ASP A 139 -9.60 -20.08 -0.67
C ASP A 139 -8.36 -19.19 -0.89
N PRO A 140 -7.95 -18.43 0.12
CA PRO A 140 -6.90 -17.46 -0.04
C PRO A 140 -5.51 -18.10 -0.14
N ILE A 141 -4.71 -17.56 -1.07
CA ILE A 141 -3.29 -17.90 -1.22
C ILE A 141 -2.52 -17.47 0.03
N THR A 142 -1.65 -18.34 0.53
CA THR A 142 -0.90 -18.17 1.77
C THR A 142 0.63 -18.22 1.55
N TYR A 143 1.40 -18.07 2.62
CA TYR A 143 2.85 -18.30 2.59
C TYR A 143 3.21 -19.76 2.31
N THR A 144 2.37 -20.72 2.70
CA THR A 144 2.55 -22.15 2.44
C THR A 144 2.53 -22.40 0.94
N ASP A 145 1.56 -21.80 0.23
CA ASP A 145 1.46 -21.93 -1.22
C ASP A 145 2.71 -21.38 -1.92
N LEU A 146 3.20 -20.22 -1.49
CA LEU A 146 4.46 -19.68 -2.03
C LEU A 146 5.65 -20.61 -1.79
N TYR A 147 5.67 -21.34 -0.68
CA TYR A 147 6.72 -22.32 -0.38
C TYR A 147 6.59 -23.54 -1.29
N GLU A 148 5.40 -24.10 -1.43
CA GLU A 148 5.12 -25.26 -2.27
C GLU A 148 5.39 -24.99 -3.75
N TRP A 149 5.10 -23.78 -4.23
CA TRP A 149 5.44 -23.34 -5.59
C TRP A 149 6.93 -23.03 -5.79
N GLY A 150 7.75 -23.17 -4.73
CA GLY A 150 9.18 -22.88 -4.77
C GLY A 150 9.51 -21.40 -4.91
N LEU A 151 8.54 -20.52 -4.60
CA LEU A 151 8.69 -19.07 -4.58
C LEU A 151 9.20 -18.54 -3.23
N SER A 152 9.39 -19.45 -2.25
CA SER A 152 9.93 -19.15 -0.91
C SER A 152 10.77 -20.31 -0.43
N GLY A 153 11.70 -20.09 0.52
CA GLY A 153 12.44 -21.13 1.24
C GLY A 153 13.61 -21.79 0.50
N SER A 154 13.81 -21.54 -0.80
CA SER A 154 14.91 -22.12 -1.58
C SER A 154 15.93 -21.08 -2.01
N ALA A 155 17.15 -21.49 -2.32
CA ALA A 155 18.24 -20.61 -2.79
C ALA A 155 17.83 -19.77 -4.03
N ASN A 156 17.07 -20.37 -4.95
CA ASN A 156 16.62 -19.72 -6.19
C ASN A 156 15.24 -19.08 -6.11
N ALA A 157 14.61 -19.04 -4.90
CA ALA A 157 13.26 -18.52 -4.74
C ALA A 157 13.10 -17.06 -5.20
N SER A 158 14.12 -16.24 -5.03
CA SER A 158 14.09 -14.84 -5.46
C SER A 158 14.02 -14.70 -6.98
N GLU A 159 14.78 -15.50 -7.72
CA GLU A 159 14.76 -15.49 -9.19
C GLU A 159 13.43 -16.06 -9.72
N ARG A 160 12.98 -17.17 -9.14
CA ARG A 160 11.68 -17.78 -9.49
C ARG A 160 10.53 -16.79 -9.28
N ARG A 161 10.52 -16.04 -8.17
CA ARG A 161 9.51 -14.99 -7.94
C ARG A 161 9.54 -13.93 -9.02
N ARG A 162 10.72 -13.43 -9.40
CA ARG A 162 10.84 -12.41 -10.46
C ARG A 162 10.29 -12.92 -11.79
N THR A 163 10.61 -14.16 -12.14
CA THR A 163 10.10 -14.79 -13.38
C THR A 163 8.59 -14.97 -13.32
N PHE A 164 8.07 -15.52 -12.22
CA PHE A 164 6.64 -15.70 -11.98
C PHE A 164 5.86 -14.38 -12.09
N LEU A 165 6.35 -13.32 -11.42
CA LEU A 165 5.73 -12.00 -11.47
C LEU A 165 5.74 -11.40 -12.88
N ARG A 166 6.81 -11.61 -13.65
CA ARG A 166 6.86 -11.15 -15.05
C ARG A 166 5.85 -11.87 -15.94
N ILE A 167 5.66 -13.17 -15.75
CA ILE A 167 4.65 -13.94 -16.50
C ILE A 167 3.25 -13.39 -16.23
N LEU A 168 2.95 -13.01 -14.98
CA LEU A 168 1.67 -12.42 -14.58
C LEU A 168 1.53 -10.92 -14.95
N GLY A 169 2.58 -10.30 -15.52
CA GLY A 169 2.60 -8.87 -15.78
C GLY A 169 2.62 -8.03 -14.50
N LEU A 170 3.18 -8.58 -13.41
CA LEU A 170 3.30 -7.92 -12.10
C LEU A 170 4.70 -7.37 -11.88
N PRO A 171 4.86 -6.32 -11.04
CA PRO A 171 6.16 -5.76 -10.72
C PRO A 171 7.10 -6.80 -10.09
N PRO A 172 8.32 -7.02 -10.63
CA PRO A 172 9.23 -8.06 -10.14
C PRO A 172 9.83 -7.77 -8.75
N ARG A 173 9.61 -6.57 -8.22
CA ARG A 173 10.09 -6.12 -6.90
C ARG A 173 9.13 -6.36 -5.74
N LEU A 174 7.93 -6.87 -6.00
CA LEU A 174 6.96 -7.16 -4.95
C LEU A 174 7.55 -8.09 -3.88
N SER A 175 7.36 -7.74 -2.61
CA SER A 175 7.69 -8.59 -1.47
C SER A 175 6.76 -9.82 -1.43
N LYS A 176 7.13 -10.86 -0.67
CA LYS A 176 6.28 -12.05 -0.50
C LYS A 176 4.89 -11.71 0.02
N LYS A 177 4.81 -10.76 0.97
CA LYS A 177 3.53 -10.30 1.52
C LYS A 177 2.68 -9.62 0.45
N GLU A 178 3.26 -8.69 -0.30
CA GLU A 178 2.56 -8.01 -1.40
C GLU A 178 2.11 -8.98 -2.49
N ILE A 179 2.93 -9.99 -2.83
CA ILE A 179 2.55 -11.04 -3.79
C ILE A 179 1.27 -11.75 -3.34
N ILE A 180 1.22 -12.23 -2.09
CA ILE A 180 0.04 -12.89 -1.54
C ILE A 180 -1.18 -11.98 -1.62
N GLN A 181 -1.05 -10.73 -1.15
CA GLN A 181 -2.15 -9.76 -1.15
C GLN A 181 -2.66 -9.46 -2.57
N VAL A 182 -1.74 -9.23 -3.51
CA VAL A 182 -2.07 -8.94 -4.90
C VAL A 182 -2.74 -10.15 -5.58
N LEU A 183 -2.23 -11.36 -5.36
CA LEU A 183 -2.84 -12.56 -5.93
C LEU A 183 -4.25 -12.79 -5.38
N ASN A 184 -4.44 -12.66 -4.07
CA ASN A 184 -5.77 -12.78 -3.44
C ASN A 184 -6.77 -11.70 -3.86
N THR A 185 -6.27 -10.56 -4.37
CA THR A 185 -7.12 -9.48 -4.88
C THR A 185 -7.53 -9.67 -6.34
N LEU A 186 -6.63 -10.24 -7.17
CA LEU A 186 -6.79 -10.22 -8.62
C LEU A 186 -7.22 -11.56 -9.22
N TYR A 187 -7.09 -12.63 -8.45
CA TYR A 187 -7.38 -14.00 -8.87
C TYR A 187 -8.17 -14.77 -7.81
#